data_9c3085d036b28c534af34c65818fcdc2
#
_entry.id   9c3085d036b28c534af34c65818fcdc2
#
_cell.length_a   1.000
_cell.length_b   1.000
_cell.length_c   1.000
_cell.angle_alpha   90.00
_cell.angle_beta   90.00
_cell.angle_gamma   90.00
#
_symmetry.space_group_name_H-M   'P 1'
#
loop_
_entity.id
_entity.type
_entity.pdbx_description
1 polymer ?
#
loop_
_entity_poly.entity_id
_entity_poly.type
_entity_poly.pdbx_seq_one_letter_code
_entity_poly.pdbx_strand_id
1 'polypeptide(L)'
;MNTDKKEYGISVIMPCYNTEQYVEETLKSVLNQSFKDYEIICLNDGSTDGTLEILKRYQQSYPNIRVISSENHGVAYQRNTGVQCAQGKYIYYMDSDDLLKENCLETLYQYAEADNLDIVYFEADSFYETKEIEEAFPQFLTLYHRHKEYDGIYDGRNLYIQMENAGDIKMSVGLQFTRRQFLLDNNIKFGMERYFEDNLYTVKVTLKAGKARCVRDNLYLRRVRANSTMTTSENKTRFESYLEVVRGLMQILEEEKQDFVLQEAIYKRIRGTFINVYKDYLKVPEEEKEEFFGEKGSPLYLLTGMASFMNIEEVDRKKVSEKLKKTYAEKSEINEKLQRTYAEKSEINAKLKKAYEEKTERGEKLKKLRKHLKDTKAELEKKSKCLEQLEQEKKQLEKHFLGRFVLEKYNKNK
;
A
#
# COMPACT_ATOMS: atom_id res chain seq x y z
N MET A 1 -0.36 25.58 -34.34
CA MET A 1 0.69 24.64 -34.81
C MET A 1 0.52 23.38 -33.95
N ASN A 2 -0.15 22.35 -34.50
CA ASN A 2 -0.20 21.02 -33.89
C ASN A 2 1.20 20.41 -34.10
N THR A 3 2.06 20.52 -33.11
CA THR A 3 3.20 19.61 -33.05
C THR A 3 2.64 18.27 -32.67
N ASP A 4 2.70 17.29 -33.56
CA ASP A 4 2.41 15.88 -33.27
C ASP A 4 3.22 15.49 -32.03
N LYS A 5 2.58 15.51 -30.86
CA LYS A 5 3.20 15.01 -29.64
C LYS A 5 3.33 13.51 -29.84
N LYS A 6 4.56 13.03 -29.88
CA LYS A 6 4.84 11.60 -29.93
C LYS A 6 4.25 10.98 -28.66
N GLU A 7 3.26 10.11 -28.82
CA GLU A 7 2.78 9.29 -27.72
C GLU A 7 3.73 8.11 -27.53
N TYR A 8 4.06 7.81 -26.27
CA TYR A 8 4.86 6.64 -25.90
C TYR A 8 3.98 5.63 -25.17
N GLY A 9 4.37 4.36 -25.23
CA GLY A 9 3.73 3.33 -24.40
C GLY A 9 4.02 3.58 -22.91
N ILE A 10 5.26 3.97 -22.58
CA ILE A 10 5.71 4.14 -21.19
C ILE A 10 6.50 5.43 -21.02
N SER A 11 6.25 6.16 -19.92
CA SER A 11 7.18 7.18 -19.41
C SER A 11 7.85 6.67 -18.14
N VAL A 12 9.17 6.51 -18.20
CA VAL A 12 10.01 6.21 -17.03
C VAL A 12 10.38 7.53 -16.37
N ILE A 13 9.92 7.76 -15.16
CA ILE A 13 10.18 8.97 -14.37
C ILE A 13 11.31 8.67 -13.39
N MET A 14 12.43 9.36 -13.52
CA MET A 14 13.64 9.12 -12.75
C MET A 14 14.09 10.40 -12.03
N PRO A 15 13.69 10.59 -10.75
CA PRO A 15 14.27 11.63 -9.91
C PRO A 15 15.75 11.35 -9.64
N CYS A 16 16.60 12.37 -9.77
CA CYS A 16 18.05 12.24 -9.60
C CYS A 16 18.56 13.34 -8.66
N TYR A 17 19.22 12.95 -7.57
CA TYR A 17 19.89 13.87 -6.67
C TYR A 17 21.15 13.26 -6.09
N ASN A 18 22.31 13.76 -6.49
CA ASN A 18 23.62 13.31 -6.02
C ASN A 18 23.81 11.79 -6.19
N THR A 19 23.64 11.28 -7.40
CA THR A 19 23.73 9.87 -7.77
C THR A 19 24.76 9.61 -8.88
N GLU A 20 25.81 10.43 -8.98
CA GLU A 20 26.83 10.32 -10.04
C GLU A 20 27.46 8.91 -10.12
N GLN A 21 27.57 8.21 -8.98
CA GLN A 21 28.15 6.87 -8.91
C GLN A 21 27.24 5.79 -9.48
N TYR A 22 25.94 6.01 -9.58
CA TYR A 22 24.93 4.99 -9.87
C TYR A 22 24.13 5.25 -11.14
N VAL A 23 23.83 6.54 -11.41
CA VAL A 23 22.85 6.94 -12.44
C VAL A 23 23.19 6.43 -13.84
N GLU A 24 24.47 6.27 -14.15
CA GLU A 24 24.88 5.74 -15.45
C GLU A 24 24.52 4.24 -15.59
N GLU A 25 24.70 3.45 -14.55
CA GLU A 25 24.31 2.03 -14.55
C GLU A 25 22.79 1.89 -14.61
N THR A 26 22.07 2.69 -13.85
CA THR A 26 20.62 2.77 -13.89
C THR A 26 20.08 3.10 -15.28
N LEU A 27 20.61 4.15 -15.92
CA LEU A 27 20.24 4.51 -17.29
C LEU A 27 20.51 3.37 -18.29
N LYS A 28 21.66 2.69 -18.18
CA LYS A 28 21.97 1.53 -19.03
C LYS A 28 20.96 0.41 -18.83
N SER A 29 20.51 0.14 -17.61
CA SER A 29 19.52 -0.91 -17.35
C SER A 29 18.16 -0.60 -18.00
N VAL A 30 17.77 0.69 -18.06
CA VAL A 30 16.53 1.13 -18.75
C VAL A 30 16.72 1.13 -20.27
N LEU A 31 17.84 1.57 -20.78
CA LEU A 31 18.14 1.59 -22.24
C LEU A 31 18.22 0.17 -22.84
N ASN A 32 18.63 -0.82 -22.04
CA ASN A 32 18.74 -2.22 -22.44
C ASN A 32 17.40 -2.98 -22.39
N GLN A 33 16.28 -2.33 -22.01
CA GLN A 33 14.98 -2.99 -22.00
C GLN A 33 14.59 -3.54 -23.36
N SER A 34 13.92 -4.71 -23.37
CA SER A 34 13.38 -5.32 -24.61
C SER A 34 12.28 -4.47 -25.23
N PHE A 35 11.43 -3.86 -24.45
CA PHE A 35 10.42 -2.89 -24.89
C PHE A 35 11.09 -1.58 -25.36
N LYS A 36 10.68 -1.03 -26.52
CA LYS A 36 11.36 0.13 -27.12
C LYS A 36 10.49 1.40 -27.22
N ASP A 37 9.18 1.29 -26.96
CA ASP A 37 8.26 2.44 -27.07
C ASP A 37 8.14 3.17 -25.72
N TYR A 38 9.24 3.78 -25.26
CA TYR A 38 9.27 4.53 -24.01
C TYR A 38 10.10 5.80 -24.12
N GLU A 39 9.81 6.75 -23.20
CA GLU A 39 10.68 7.89 -22.89
C GLU A 39 11.24 7.76 -21.47
N ILE A 40 12.38 8.38 -21.21
CA ILE A 40 12.96 8.54 -19.87
C ILE A 40 12.96 10.03 -19.52
N ILE A 41 12.31 10.39 -18.43
CA ILE A 41 12.28 11.75 -17.91
C ILE A 41 13.16 11.78 -16.66
N CYS A 42 14.40 12.24 -16.83
CA CYS A 42 15.33 12.44 -15.73
C CYS A 42 15.08 13.81 -15.10
N LEU A 43 14.75 13.84 -13.83
CA LEU A 43 14.49 15.07 -13.10
C LEU A 43 15.63 15.31 -12.11
N ASN A 44 16.58 16.18 -12.51
CA ASN A 44 17.69 16.57 -11.67
C ASN A 44 17.22 17.58 -10.62
N ASP A 45 17.26 17.17 -9.36
CA ASP A 45 16.77 17.90 -8.19
C ASP A 45 17.87 18.75 -7.53
N GLY A 46 18.58 19.54 -8.33
CA GLY A 46 19.64 20.41 -7.83
C GLY A 46 20.89 19.66 -7.39
N SER A 47 21.31 18.60 -8.11
CA SER A 47 22.53 17.86 -7.79
C SER A 47 23.76 18.76 -7.80
N THR A 48 24.66 18.52 -6.85
CA THR A 48 25.92 19.24 -6.66
C THR A 48 27.17 18.42 -7.04
N ASP A 49 26.97 17.16 -7.44
CA ASP A 49 27.96 16.24 -7.97
C ASP A 49 27.89 16.14 -9.51
N GLY A 50 28.57 15.19 -10.11
CA GLY A 50 28.59 14.95 -11.57
C GLY A 50 27.29 14.37 -12.17
N THR A 51 26.23 14.23 -11.39
CA THR A 51 24.95 13.63 -11.87
C THR A 51 24.41 14.36 -13.10
N LEU A 52 24.28 15.71 -13.05
CA LEU A 52 23.70 16.48 -14.15
C LEU A 52 24.50 16.37 -15.45
N GLU A 53 25.82 16.34 -15.37
CA GLU A 53 26.71 16.17 -16.53
C GLU A 53 26.50 14.81 -17.20
N ILE A 54 26.36 13.75 -16.39
CA ILE A 54 26.05 12.40 -16.89
C ILE A 54 24.70 12.41 -17.61
N LEU A 55 23.65 12.94 -16.97
CA LEU A 55 22.31 13.03 -17.56
C LEU A 55 22.31 13.77 -18.90
N LYS A 56 22.96 14.92 -18.99
CA LYS A 56 23.07 15.71 -20.23
C LYS A 56 23.80 14.96 -21.33
N ARG A 57 24.87 14.24 -21.02
CA ARG A 57 25.59 13.39 -21.97
C ARG A 57 24.67 12.30 -22.55
N TYR A 58 23.86 11.66 -21.73
CA TYR A 58 22.89 10.65 -22.16
C TYR A 58 21.77 11.27 -23.02
N GLN A 59 21.23 12.41 -22.62
CA GLN A 59 20.22 13.14 -23.42
C GLN A 59 20.72 13.47 -24.83
N GLN A 60 22.00 13.84 -24.98
CA GLN A 60 22.59 14.11 -26.31
C GLN A 60 22.69 12.85 -27.18
N SER A 61 22.88 11.70 -26.56
CA SER A 61 23.08 10.42 -27.24
C SER A 61 21.78 9.66 -27.54
N TYR A 62 20.72 9.92 -26.77
CA TYR A 62 19.47 9.15 -26.81
C TYR A 62 18.26 10.10 -26.90
N PRO A 63 17.55 10.13 -28.07
CA PRO A 63 16.48 11.09 -28.31
C PRO A 63 15.22 10.89 -27.46
N ASN A 64 15.09 9.72 -26.82
CA ASN A 64 14.01 9.40 -25.91
C ASN A 64 14.34 9.74 -24.43
N ILE A 65 15.48 10.36 -24.15
CA ILE A 65 15.83 10.87 -22.83
C ILE A 65 15.61 12.38 -22.79
N ARG A 66 14.87 12.82 -21.77
CA ARG A 66 14.63 14.22 -21.46
C ARG A 66 15.14 14.54 -20.07
N VAL A 67 15.96 15.57 -19.94
CA VAL A 67 16.48 16.05 -18.67
C VAL A 67 15.79 17.36 -18.30
N ILE A 68 15.20 17.40 -17.13
CA ILE A 68 14.59 18.57 -16.51
C ILE A 68 15.37 18.85 -15.23
N SER A 69 15.89 20.07 -15.08
CA SER A 69 16.68 20.45 -13.90
C SER A 69 15.99 21.60 -13.17
N SER A 70 15.95 21.48 -11.85
CA SER A 70 15.40 22.48 -10.93
C SER A 70 16.32 22.67 -9.73
N GLU A 71 16.01 23.61 -8.87
CA GLU A 71 16.53 23.63 -7.49
C GLU A 71 15.99 22.40 -6.74
N ASN A 72 16.61 22.09 -5.59
CA ASN A 72 16.21 20.95 -4.78
C ASN A 72 14.84 21.19 -4.11
N HIS A 73 13.84 20.44 -4.57
CA HIS A 73 12.46 20.45 -4.07
C HIS A 73 12.03 19.11 -3.43
N GLY A 74 12.88 18.10 -3.50
CA GLY A 74 12.62 16.76 -3.01
C GLY A 74 11.94 15.82 -4.01
N VAL A 75 12.07 14.51 -3.75
CA VAL A 75 11.67 13.43 -4.65
C VAL A 75 10.18 13.46 -5.00
N ALA A 76 9.31 13.81 -4.05
CA ALA A 76 7.87 13.93 -4.25
C ALA A 76 7.50 14.97 -5.31
N TYR A 77 8.13 16.14 -5.24
CA TYR A 77 7.96 17.20 -6.24
C TYR A 77 8.41 16.75 -7.63
N GLN A 78 9.55 16.09 -7.69
CA GLN A 78 10.09 15.59 -8.97
C GLN A 78 9.18 14.53 -9.58
N ARG A 79 8.69 13.57 -8.80
CA ARG A 79 7.74 12.55 -9.31
C ARG A 79 6.44 13.19 -9.79
N ASN A 80 5.89 14.16 -9.08
CA ASN A 80 4.70 14.91 -9.51
C ASN A 80 4.94 15.66 -10.81
N THR A 81 6.07 16.35 -10.93
CA THR A 81 6.50 17.06 -12.16
C THR A 81 6.65 16.08 -13.31
N GLY A 82 7.25 14.91 -13.06
CA GLY A 82 7.43 13.87 -14.07
C GLY A 82 6.10 13.42 -14.68
N VAL A 83 5.07 13.17 -13.88
CA VAL A 83 3.72 12.80 -14.37
C VAL A 83 3.11 13.87 -15.26
N GLN A 84 3.29 15.16 -14.91
CA GLN A 84 2.78 16.26 -15.71
C GLN A 84 3.52 16.39 -17.06
N CYS A 85 4.82 16.11 -17.07
CA CYS A 85 5.65 16.17 -18.27
C CYS A 85 5.57 14.90 -19.14
N ALA A 86 5.07 13.80 -18.60
CA ALA A 86 5.00 12.50 -19.25
C ALA A 86 4.07 12.50 -20.47
N GLN A 87 4.46 11.74 -21.50
CA GLN A 87 3.71 11.54 -22.74
C GLN A 87 3.31 10.06 -22.92
N GLY A 88 3.78 9.18 -22.02
CA GLY A 88 3.47 7.75 -22.04
C GLY A 88 2.06 7.45 -21.54
N LYS A 89 1.49 6.37 -22.08
CA LYS A 89 0.22 5.80 -21.61
C LYS A 89 0.31 5.31 -20.19
N TYR A 90 1.46 4.74 -19.82
CA TYR A 90 1.76 4.25 -18.48
C TYR A 90 2.93 5.03 -17.88
N ILE A 91 2.92 5.13 -16.54
CA ILE A 91 3.98 5.71 -15.72
C ILE A 91 4.71 4.59 -15.00
N TYR A 92 6.02 4.65 -15.05
CA TYR A 92 6.91 3.86 -14.24
C TYR A 92 7.88 4.77 -13.49
N TYR A 93 7.93 4.63 -12.16
CA TYR A 93 8.89 5.37 -11.33
C TYR A 93 10.14 4.53 -11.11
N MET A 94 11.30 5.13 -11.36
CA MET A 94 12.60 4.49 -11.24
C MET A 94 13.50 5.31 -10.35
N ASP A 95 14.03 4.72 -9.29
CA ASP A 95 15.06 5.37 -8.48
C ASP A 95 16.40 5.34 -9.21
N SER A 96 17.17 6.44 -9.11
CA SER A 96 18.38 6.66 -9.93
C SER A 96 19.62 5.87 -9.48
N ASP A 97 19.48 4.96 -8.52
CA ASP A 97 20.53 4.09 -8.00
C ASP A 97 20.18 2.59 -8.06
N ASP A 98 19.00 2.24 -8.61
CA ASP A 98 18.52 0.88 -8.76
C ASP A 98 18.60 0.39 -10.22
N LEU A 99 18.24 -0.87 -10.48
CA LEU A 99 18.34 -1.50 -11.81
C LEU A 99 17.04 -2.21 -12.19
N LEU A 100 16.83 -2.38 -13.51
CA LEU A 100 15.73 -3.17 -14.07
C LEU A 100 16.26 -4.45 -14.72
N LYS A 101 15.52 -5.55 -14.59
CA LYS A 101 15.72 -6.73 -15.44
C LYS A 101 15.31 -6.40 -16.88
N GLU A 102 15.97 -6.99 -17.87
CA GLU A 102 15.86 -6.63 -19.29
C GLU A 102 14.43 -6.68 -19.87
N ASN A 103 13.58 -7.55 -19.35
CA ASN A 103 12.20 -7.73 -19.81
C ASN A 103 11.16 -6.95 -18.96
N CYS A 104 11.57 -6.11 -18.02
CA CYS A 104 10.68 -5.48 -17.05
C CYS A 104 9.58 -4.66 -17.73
N LEU A 105 9.94 -3.70 -18.56
CA LEU A 105 8.98 -2.79 -19.18
C LEU A 105 8.01 -3.54 -20.13
N GLU A 106 8.51 -4.53 -20.86
CA GLU A 106 7.68 -5.34 -21.77
C GLU A 106 6.66 -6.18 -21.00
N THR A 107 7.10 -6.87 -19.94
CA THR A 107 6.23 -7.70 -19.11
C THR A 107 5.12 -6.88 -18.46
N LEU A 108 5.48 -5.72 -17.87
CA LEU A 108 4.51 -4.83 -17.23
C LEU A 108 3.53 -4.23 -18.22
N TYR A 109 4.01 -3.82 -19.40
CA TYR A 109 3.16 -3.29 -20.46
C TYR A 109 2.17 -4.34 -20.96
N GLN A 110 2.62 -5.58 -21.18
CA GLN A 110 1.75 -6.69 -21.58
C GLN A 110 0.66 -6.97 -20.55
N TYR A 111 0.99 -7.04 -19.26
CA TYR A 111 -0.03 -7.22 -18.21
C TYR A 111 -1.04 -6.07 -18.20
N ALA A 112 -0.56 -4.84 -18.28
CA ALA A 112 -1.42 -3.67 -18.20
C ALA A 112 -2.37 -3.54 -19.41
N GLU A 113 -1.88 -3.86 -20.62
CA GLU A 113 -2.68 -3.80 -21.85
C GLU A 113 -3.68 -4.94 -21.95
N ALA A 114 -3.28 -6.17 -21.62
CA ALA A 114 -4.14 -7.35 -21.76
C ALA A 114 -5.47 -7.19 -21.01
N ASP A 115 -5.45 -6.58 -19.84
CA ASP A 115 -6.59 -6.45 -18.94
C ASP A 115 -7.09 -5.00 -18.79
N ASN A 116 -6.46 -4.04 -19.50
CA ASN A 116 -6.71 -2.60 -19.37
C ASN A 116 -6.66 -2.15 -17.89
N LEU A 117 -5.53 -2.43 -17.25
CA LEU A 117 -5.34 -2.20 -15.82
C LEU A 117 -5.07 -0.71 -15.51
N ASP A 118 -5.49 -0.29 -14.33
CA ASP A 118 -5.09 1.00 -13.75
C ASP A 118 -3.70 0.92 -13.14
N ILE A 119 -3.39 -0.25 -12.50
CA ILE A 119 -2.11 -0.47 -11.83
C ILE A 119 -1.73 -1.95 -11.83
N VAL A 120 -0.43 -2.22 -12.00
CA VAL A 120 0.21 -3.52 -11.80
C VAL A 120 1.21 -3.40 -10.67
N TYR A 121 1.11 -4.27 -9.68
CA TYR A 121 2.11 -4.47 -8.63
C TYR A 121 2.97 -5.68 -8.96
N PHE A 122 4.26 -5.60 -8.67
CA PHE A 122 5.22 -6.69 -8.92
C PHE A 122 6.26 -6.75 -7.79
N GLU A 123 7.22 -7.63 -7.88
CA GLU A 123 8.22 -7.87 -6.84
C GLU A 123 9.62 -7.40 -7.30
N ALA A 124 10.53 -7.31 -6.32
CA ALA A 124 11.93 -7.00 -6.56
C ALA A 124 12.84 -7.91 -5.76
N ASP A 125 14.01 -8.20 -6.34
CA ASP A 125 15.15 -8.70 -5.62
C ASP A 125 16.00 -7.52 -5.12
N SER A 126 16.78 -7.74 -4.07
CA SER A 126 17.78 -6.78 -3.62
C SER A 126 19.17 -7.34 -3.83
N PHE A 127 20.13 -6.46 -4.08
CA PHE A 127 21.55 -6.80 -4.09
C PHE A 127 22.33 -5.80 -3.26
N TYR A 128 23.40 -6.26 -2.66
CA TYR A 128 24.20 -5.45 -1.75
C TYR A 128 25.45 -4.95 -2.43
N GLU A 129 25.81 -3.70 -2.15
CA GLU A 129 27.03 -3.09 -2.68
C GLU A 129 28.29 -3.73 -2.09
N THR A 130 28.24 -4.10 -0.80
CA THR A 130 29.34 -4.79 -0.11
C THR A 130 28.80 -5.86 0.85
N LYS A 131 29.70 -6.79 1.25
CA LYS A 131 29.35 -7.84 2.23
C LYS A 131 29.05 -7.27 3.62
N GLU A 132 29.71 -6.20 4.01
CA GLU A 132 29.47 -5.53 5.31
C GLU A 132 28.05 -4.99 5.38
N ILE A 133 27.52 -4.46 4.27
CA ILE A 133 26.13 -3.99 4.18
C ILE A 133 25.16 -5.17 4.21
N GLU A 134 25.47 -6.28 3.54
CA GLU A 134 24.68 -7.50 3.59
C GLU A 134 24.58 -8.06 5.02
N GLU A 135 25.70 -8.11 5.73
CA GLU A 135 25.76 -8.56 7.13
C GLU A 135 24.98 -7.63 8.08
N ALA A 136 25.05 -6.31 7.84
CA ALA A 136 24.34 -5.32 8.64
C ALA A 136 22.81 -5.29 8.39
N PHE A 137 22.35 -5.60 7.17
CA PHE A 137 20.96 -5.46 6.75
C PHE A 137 20.44 -6.71 6.00
N PRO A 138 20.61 -7.94 6.51
CA PRO A 138 20.25 -9.18 5.79
C PRO A 138 18.74 -9.26 5.47
N GLN A 139 17.90 -8.55 6.23
CA GLN A 139 16.44 -8.50 6.03
C GLN A 139 16.02 -7.81 4.72
N PHE A 140 16.90 -7.05 4.07
CA PHE A 140 16.55 -6.37 2.83
C PHE A 140 16.54 -7.29 1.61
N LEU A 141 17.17 -8.49 1.69
CA LEU A 141 17.21 -9.42 0.58
C LEU A 141 15.83 -9.81 0.05
N THR A 142 14.87 -10.03 0.97
CA THR A 142 13.51 -10.46 0.64
C THR A 142 12.46 -9.42 0.99
N LEU A 143 12.86 -8.17 1.25
CA LEU A 143 11.96 -7.12 1.71
C LEU A 143 10.77 -6.93 0.78
N TYR A 144 10.99 -7.07 -0.52
CA TYR A 144 9.99 -6.81 -1.55
C TYR A 144 9.31 -8.07 -2.10
N HIS A 145 9.59 -9.25 -1.51
CA HIS A 145 8.82 -10.45 -1.80
C HIS A 145 7.52 -10.46 -1.01
N ARG A 146 6.46 -10.98 -1.62
CA ARG A 146 5.15 -11.16 -0.97
C ARG A 146 4.99 -12.60 -0.50
N HIS A 147 4.22 -12.78 0.55
CA HIS A 147 3.97 -14.10 1.15
C HIS A 147 2.87 -14.86 0.40
N LYS A 148 1.89 -14.12 -0.16
CA LYS A 148 0.70 -14.67 -0.78
C LYS A 148 0.69 -14.39 -2.29
N GLU A 149 0.08 -15.29 -3.05
CA GLU A 149 -0.27 -15.07 -4.45
C GLU A 149 -1.61 -14.35 -4.57
N TYR A 150 -1.71 -13.47 -5.56
CA TYR A 150 -2.89 -12.67 -5.85
C TYR A 150 -3.31 -12.92 -7.29
N ASP A 151 -4.10 -14.00 -7.47
CA ASP A 151 -4.54 -14.42 -8.80
C ASP A 151 -5.69 -13.55 -9.31
N GLY A 152 -5.56 -13.08 -10.55
CA GLY A 152 -6.62 -12.36 -11.26
C GLY A 152 -6.55 -10.84 -11.11
N ILE A 153 -7.70 -10.22 -11.43
CA ILE A 153 -7.89 -8.77 -11.42
C ILE A 153 -8.78 -8.42 -10.24
N TYR A 154 -8.38 -7.40 -9.51
CA TYR A 154 -9.08 -6.90 -8.32
C TYR A 154 -9.53 -5.46 -8.54
N ASP A 155 -10.62 -5.06 -7.90
CA ASP A 155 -10.75 -3.67 -7.53
C ASP A 155 -9.72 -3.33 -6.44
N GLY A 156 -9.26 -2.09 -6.43
CA GLY A 156 -8.14 -1.71 -5.59
C GLY A 156 -8.41 -1.81 -4.10
N ARG A 157 -9.66 -1.61 -3.65
CA ARG A 157 -10.06 -1.72 -2.23
C ARG A 157 -9.91 -3.16 -1.73
N ASN A 158 -10.42 -4.12 -2.50
CA ASN A 158 -10.27 -5.53 -2.18
C ASN A 158 -8.82 -5.98 -2.20
N LEU A 159 -8.04 -5.54 -3.19
CA LEU A 159 -6.61 -5.84 -3.23
C LEU A 159 -5.89 -5.28 -2.01
N TYR A 160 -6.16 -4.00 -1.65
CA TYR A 160 -5.59 -3.36 -0.47
C TYR A 160 -5.87 -4.15 0.80
N ILE A 161 -7.13 -4.50 1.05
CA ILE A 161 -7.54 -5.28 2.23
C ILE A 161 -6.81 -6.62 2.30
N GLN A 162 -6.73 -7.34 1.18
CA GLN A 162 -6.06 -8.64 1.14
C GLN A 162 -4.56 -8.51 1.40
N MET A 163 -3.88 -7.56 0.72
CA MET A 163 -2.45 -7.32 0.89
C MET A 163 -2.11 -6.83 2.29
N GLU A 164 -2.92 -5.91 2.86
CA GLU A 164 -2.70 -5.40 4.22
C GLU A 164 -2.88 -6.51 5.26
N ASN A 165 -3.89 -7.36 5.08
CA ASN A 165 -4.12 -8.49 5.99
C ASN A 165 -3.00 -9.53 5.93
N ALA A 166 -2.40 -9.75 4.77
CA ALA A 166 -1.25 -10.63 4.59
C ALA A 166 0.09 -10.01 5.01
N GLY A 167 0.17 -8.68 5.21
CA GLY A 167 1.43 -7.96 5.42
C GLY A 167 2.25 -7.81 4.14
N ASP A 168 1.59 -7.84 2.99
CA ASP A 168 2.19 -7.88 1.65
C ASP A 168 2.18 -6.55 0.90
N ILE A 169 1.64 -5.48 1.49
CA ILE A 169 1.77 -4.15 0.89
C ILE A 169 3.22 -3.70 0.99
N LYS A 170 3.85 -3.48 -0.16
CA LYS A 170 5.20 -2.93 -0.28
C LYS A 170 5.09 -1.45 -0.61
N MET A 171 5.57 -0.61 0.31
CA MET A 171 5.56 0.85 0.16
C MET A 171 6.77 1.29 -0.67
N SER A 172 6.72 0.99 -1.97
CA SER A 172 7.72 1.41 -2.94
C SER A 172 7.04 1.66 -4.28
N VAL A 173 7.21 2.85 -4.81
CA VAL A 173 6.66 3.22 -6.11
C VAL A 173 7.41 2.58 -7.26
N GLY A 174 8.67 2.14 -7.05
CA GLY A 174 9.43 1.35 -8.01
C GLY A 174 8.82 -0.04 -8.28
N LEU A 175 7.86 -0.49 -7.45
CA LEU A 175 7.13 -1.75 -7.61
C LEU A 175 5.70 -1.55 -8.17
N GLN A 176 5.47 -0.40 -8.81
CA GLN A 176 4.17 0.00 -9.32
C GLN A 176 4.29 0.45 -10.78
N PHE A 177 3.42 -0.08 -11.63
CA PHE A 177 3.28 0.33 -13.02
C PHE A 177 1.85 0.83 -13.22
N THR A 178 1.67 2.11 -13.52
CA THR A 178 0.38 2.79 -13.37
C THR A 178 -0.05 3.48 -14.65
N ARG A 179 -1.31 3.35 -15.02
CA ARG A 179 -1.88 4.07 -16.17
C ARG A 179 -1.92 5.58 -15.89
N ARG A 180 -1.26 6.36 -16.75
CA ARG A 180 -1.11 7.82 -16.55
C ARG A 180 -2.46 8.54 -16.45
N GLN A 181 -3.41 8.24 -17.33
CA GLN A 181 -4.71 8.89 -17.34
C GLN A 181 -5.47 8.64 -16.03
N PHE A 182 -5.36 7.43 -15.46
CA PHE A 182 -5.95 7.11 -14.16
C PHE A 182 -5.40 8.01 -13.04
N LEU A 183 -4.09 8.28 -13.02
CA LEU A 183 -3.49 9.20 -12.05
C LEU A 183 -4.04 10.62 -12.19
N LEU A 184 -4.17 11.10 -13.43
CA LEU A 184 -4.67 12.45 -13.73
C LEU A 184 -6.14 12.60 -13.37
N ASP A 185 -7.00 11.66 -13.78
CA ASP A 185 -8.44 11.69 -13.55
C ASP A 185 -8.79 11.67 -12.05
N ASN A 186 -8.00 10.97 -11.27
CA ASN A 186 -8.19 10.86 -9.82
C ASN A 186 -7.36 11.88 -9.02
N ASN A 187 -6.62 12.78 -9.68
CA ASN A 187 -5.73 13.77 -9.06
C ASN A 187 -4.78 13.14 -8.02
N ILE A 188 -4.24 11.94 -8.32
CA ILE A 188 -3.34 11.22 -7.43
C ILE A 188 -1.94 11.84 -7.52
N LYS A 189 -1.45 12.33 -6.39
CA LYS A 189 -0.15 13.01 -6.26
C LYS A 189 0.56 12.55 -5.00
N PHE A 190 1.90 12.63 -5.05
CA PHE A 190 2.71 12.53 -3.83
C PHE A 190 2.45 13.74 -2.94
N GLY A 191 2.43 13.52 -1.65
CA GLY A 191 2.49 14.60 -0.67
C GLY A 191 3.87 15.25 -0.67
N MET A 192 4.03 16.28 0.15
CA MET A 192 5.30 17.03 0.23
C MET A 192 6.16 16.57 1.42
N GLU A 193 5.89 15.42 1.97
CA GLU A 193 6.68 14.79 3.03
C GLU A 193 8.10 14.53 2.50
N ARG A 194 9.09 14.80 3.36
CA ARG A 194 10.49 14.61 2.97
C ARG A 194 10.90 13.13 2.95
N TYR A 195 10.26 12.31 3.80
CA TYR A 195 10.43 10.86 3.87
C TYR A 195 9.07 10.19 3.81
N PHE A 196 9.05 8.95 3.33
CA PHE A 196 7.85 8.11 3.29
C PHE A 196 6.68 8.65 2.44
N GLU A 197 6.97 9.52 1.48
CA GLU A 197 6.01 10.08 0.52
C GLU A 197 5.29 8.99 -0.28
N ASP A 198 5.93 7.84 -0.44
CA ASP A 198 5.40 6.65 -1.10
C ASP A 198 4.30 5.94 -0.29
N ASN A 199 4.28 6.10 1.04
CA ASN A 199 3.29 5.43 1.89
C ASN A 199 1.86 5.89 1.57
N LEU A 200 1.59 7.18 1.68
CA LEU A 200 0.26 7.73 1.37
C LEU A 200 -0.08 7.60 -0.11
N TYR A 201 0.90 7.80 -0.99
CA TYR A 201 0.71 7.62 -2.42
C TYR A 201 0.26 6.19 -2.73
N THR A 202 0.97 5.17 -2.22
CA THR A 202 0.63 3.76 -2.45
C THR A 202 -0.77 3.41 -1.94
N VAL A 203 -1.17 3.90 -0.78
CA VAL A 203 -2.53 3.70 -0.28
C VAL A 203 -3.55 4.34 -1.20
N LYS A 204 -3.38 5.63 -1.55
CA LYS A 204 -4.32 6.38 -2.40
C LYS A 204 -4.46 5.77 -3.80
N VAL A 205 -3.36 5.43 -4.45
CA VAL A 205 -3.39 4.84 -5.80
C VAL A 205 -4.05 3.47 -5.78
N THR A 206 -3.79 2.66 -4.75
CA THR A 206 -4.42 1.35 -4.62
C THR A 206 -5.93 1.48 -4.43
N LEU A 207 -6.38 2.31 -3.48
CA LEU A 207 -7.80 2.45 -3.15
C LEU A 207 -8.65 3.02 -4.30
N LYS A 208 -8.06 3.81 -5.17
CA LYS A 208 -8.75 4.43 -6.32
C LYS A 208 -8.77 3.54 -7.56
N ALA A 209 -7.92 2.51 -7.64
CA ALA A 209 -7.84 1.66 -8.83
C ALA A 209 -9.13 0.85 -9.04
N GLY A 210 -9.71 0.92 -10.22
CA GLY A 210 -10.84 0.08 -10.62
C GLY A 210 -10.40 -1.31 -11.04
N LYS A 211 -9.20 -1.41 -11.63
CA LYS A 211 -8.59 -2.67 -12.08
C LYS A 211 -7.12 -2.73 -11.68
N ALA A 212 -6.81 -3.54 -10.70
CA ALA A 212 -5.47 -3.76 -10.19
C ALA A 212 -5.07 -5.23 -10.31
N ARG A 213 -3.81 -5.49 -10.59
CA ARG A 213 -3.22 -6.82 -10.61
C ARG A 213 -1.93 -6.81 -9.80
N CYS A 214 -1.66 -7.89 -9.07
CA CYS A 214 -0.43 -8.08 -8.34
C CYS A 214 0.22 -9.37 -8.83
N VAL A 215 1.44 -9.27 -9.36
CA VAL A 215 2.21 -10.40 -9.90
C VAL A 215 3.46 -10.64 -9.07
N ARG A 216 4.00 -11.86 -9.13
CA ARG A 216 5.22 -12.24 -8.38
C ARG A 216 6.49 -12.20 -9.23
N ASP A 217 6.42 -11.52 -10.37
CA ASP A 217 7.60 -11.33 -11.21
C ASP A 217 8.60 -10.39 -10.52
N ASN A 218 9.82 -10.87 -10.28
CA ASN A 218 10.92 -10.07 -9.76
C ASN A 218 11.57 -9.31 -10.93
N LEU A 219 11.07 -8.11 -11.21
CA LEU A 219 11.49 -7.31 -12.38
C LEU A 219 12.42 -6.15 -12.04
N TYR A 220 12.53 -5.82 -10.76
CA TYR A 220 13.33 -4.72 -10.23
C TYR A 220 14.48 -5.27 -9.37
N LEU A 221 15.63 -4.62 -9.42
CA LEU A 221 16.81 -4.95 -8.64
C LEU A 221 17.17 -3.75 -7.77
N ARG A 222 16.81 -3.82 -6.49
CA ARG A 222 17.12 -2.78 -5.54
C ARG A 222 18.55 -2.85 -5.06
N ARG A 223 19.27 -1.74 -5.16
CA ARG A 223 20.59 -1.60 -4.55
C ARG A 223 20.48 -1.28 -3.06
N VAL A 224 21.16 -2.06 -2.24
CA VAL A 224 21.31 -1.77 -0.81
C VAL A 224 22.74 -1.24 -0.60
N ARG A 225 22.84 0.02 -0.24
CA ARG A 225 24.11 0.74 -0.09
C ARG A 225 24.15 1.54 1.22
N ALA A 226 25.34 1.91 1.65
CA ALA A 226 25.52 2.83 2.75
C ALA A 226 24.95 4.23 2.42
N ASN A 227 24.58 4.98 3.45
CA ASN A 227 24.07 6.36 3.34
C ASN A 227 22.84 6.51 2.42
N SER A 228 22.06 5.44 2.21
CA SER A 228 20.74 5.54 1.61
C SER A 228 19.72 5.99 2.65
N THR A 229 18.56 6.50 2.20
CA THR A 229 17.44 6.88 3.08
C THR A 229 17.06 5.77 4.08
N MET A 230 17.21 4.50 3.68
CA MET A 230 16.88 3.33 4.52
C MET A 230 18.00 2.92 5.48
N THR A 231 19.23 3.34 5.24
CA THR A 231 20.42 3.01 6.05
C THR A 231 20.96 4.17 6.86
N THR A 232 20.42 5.39 6.67
CA THR A 232 20.76 6.58 7.47
C THR A 232 20.13 6.52 8.86
N SER A 233 20.77 7.16 9.82
CA SER A 233 20.28 7.31 11.19
C SER A 233 18.98 8.11 11.26
N GLU A 234 18.22 7.87 12.31
CA GLU A 234 17.00 8.60 12.66
C GLU A 234 17.28 10.10 12.84
N ASN A 235 16.34 10.93 12.43
CA ASN A 235 16.39 12.37 12.63
C ASN A 235 14.97 12.94 12.81
N LYS A 236 14.88 14.19 13.29
CA LYS A 236 13.62 14.88 13.57
C LYS A 236 12.69 14.90 12.35
N THR A 237 13.20 15.21 11.18
CA THR A 237 12.42 15.28 9.94
C THR A 237 11.80 13.92 9.57
N ARG A 238 12.49 12.82 9.86
CA ARG A 238 11.97 11.46 9.66
C ARG A 238 10.73 11.21 10.54
N PHE A 239 10.80 11.60 11.81
CA PHE A 239 9.66 11.44 12.71
C PHE A 239 8.48 12.36 12.37
N GLU A 240 8.76 13.60 11.95
CA GLU A 240 7.74 14.53 11.44
C GLU A 240 7.02 13.95 10.21
N SER A 241 7.77 13.32 9.30
CA SER A 241 7.20 12.64 8.14
C SER A 241 6.30 11.47 8.52
N TYR A 242 6.63 10.70 9.56
CA TYR A 242 5.71 9.68 10.09
C TYR A 242 4.40 10.29 10.59
N LEU A 243 4.45 11.46 11.23
CA LEU A 243 3.26 12.16 11.70
C LEU A 243 2.35 12.55 10.53
N GLU A 244 2.92 13.05 9.45
CA GLU A 244 2.16 13.39 8.24
C GLU A 244 1.53 12.12 7.59
N VAL A 245 2.27 11.02 7.52
CA VAL A 245 1.70 9.74 7.04
C VAL A 245 0.51 9.32 7.91
N VAL A 246 0.62 9.39 9.24
CA VAL A 246 -0.49 9.04 10.14
C VAL A 246 -1.68 9.97 9.91
N ARG A 247 -1.46 11.28 9.80
CA ARG A 247 -2.54 12.26 9.52
C ARG A 247 -3.26 11.93 8.22
N GLY A 248 -2.52 11.65 7.16
CA GLY A 248 -3.09 11.29 5.88
C GLY A 248 -3.87 9.97 5.92
N LEU A 249 -3.39 8.97 6.65
CA LEU A 249 -4.12 7.71 6.85
C LEU A 249 -5.40 7.92 7.66
N MET A 250 -5.38 8.79 8.68
CA MET A 250 -6.59 9.14 9.46
C MET A 250 -7.61 9.88 8.60
N GLN A 251 -7.19 10.74 7.69
CA GLN A 251 -8.07 11.39 6.73
C GLN A 251 -8.73 10.37 5.81
N ILE A 252 -7.96 9.43 5.24
CA ILE A 252 -8.51 8.35 4.40
C ILE A 252 -9.52 7.51 5.21
N LEU A 253 -9.21 7.20 6.47
CA LEU A 253 -10.10 6.47 7.36
C LEU A 253 -11.45 7.17 7.54
N GLU A 254 -11.45 8.50 7.71
CA GLU A 254 -12.66 9.30 7.84
C GLU A 254 -13.47 9.36 6.53
N GLU A 255 -12.79 9.44 5.39
CA GLU A 255 -13.43 9.39 4.07
C GLU A 255 -14.12 8.04 3.82
N GLU A 256 -13.56 6.94 4.33
CA GLU A 256 -14.02 5.56 4.12
C GLU A 256 -14.93 5.03 5.25
N LYS A 257 -15.58 5.89 6.00
CA LYS A 257 -16.36 5.54 7.21
C LYS A 257 -17.54 4.58 6.99
N GLN A 258 -17.95 4.33 5.76
CA GLN A 258 -19.01 3.39 5.40
C GLN A 258 -18.50 1.95 5.18
N ASP A 259 -17.20 1.76 4.96
CA ASP A 259 -16.58 0.47 4.70
C ASP A 259 -15.76 -0.01 5.91
N PHE A 260 -16.42 -0.73 6.82
CA PHE A 260 -15.78 -1.21 8.05
C PHE A 260 -14.63 -2.17 7.82
N VAL A 261 -14.65 -2.96 6.74
CA VAL A 261 -13.57 -3.90 6.43
C VAL A 261 -12.33 -3.16 5.97
N LEU A 262 -12.53 -2.16 5.12
CA LEU A 262 -11.44 -1.27 4.69
C LEU A 262 -10.90 -0.46 5.87
N GLN A 263 -11.78 0.06 6.72
CA GLN A 263 -11.35 0.76 7.94
C GLN A 263 -10.45 -0.11 8.82
N GLU A 264 -10.78 -1.38 9.03
CA GLU A 264 -9.92 -2.31 9.79
C GLU A 264 -8.54 -2.45 9.17
N ALA A 265 -8.45 -2.54 7.84
CA ALA A 265 -7.17 -2.61 7.14
C ALA A 265 -6.37 -1.30 7.31
N ILE A 266 -7.01 -0.13 7.19
CA ILE A 266 -6.36 1.16 7.40
C ILE A 266 -5.89 1.33 8.86
N TYR A 267 -6.69 0.92 9.85
CA TYR A 267 -6.29 0.89 11.25
C TYR A 267 -5.05 0.03 11.48
N LYS A 268 -4.98 -1.12 10.83
CA LYS A 268 -3.81 -1.99 10.88
C LYS A 268 -2.57 -1.28 10.36
N ARG A 269 -2.68 -0.52 9.27
CA ARG A 269 -1.60 0.30 8.70
C ARG A 269 -1.16 1.40 9.67
N ILE A 270 -2.11 2.16 10.22
CA ILE A 270 -1.83 3.19 11.22
C ILE A 270 -1.06 2.60 12.40
N ARG A 271 -1.53 1.49 12.95
CA ARG A 271 -0.86 0.79 14.05
C ARG A 271 0.56 0.35 13.68
N GLY A 272 0.75 -0.21 12.47
CA GLY A 272 2.08 -0.59 11.97
C GLY A 272 3.03 0.60 11.90
N THR A 273 2.55 1.76 11.45
CA THR A 273 3.32 3.01 11.43
C THR A 273 3.73 3.45 12.84
N PHE A 274 2.82 3.42 13.81
CA PHE A 274 3.15 3.72 15.20
C PHE A 274 4.20 2.77 15.80
N ILE A 275 4.13 1.48 15.48
CA ILE A 275 5.14 0.50 15.93
C ILE A 275 6.53 0.85 15.36
N ASN A 276 6.60 1.28 14.10
CA ASN A 276 7.88 1.68 13.50
C ASN A 276 8.42 2.95 14.17
N VAL A 277 7.57 3.95 14.39
CA VAL A 277 7.95 5.17 15.16
C VAL A 277 8.52 4.78 16.51
N TYR A 278 7.89 3.86 17.24
CA TYR A 278 8.37 3.44 18.55
C TYR A 278 9.69 2.68 18.49
N LYS A 279 9.90 1.80 17.52
CA LYS A 279 11.17 1.12 17.31
C LYS A 279 12.32 2.09 17.04
N ASP A 280 12.05 3.12 16.24
CA ASP A 280 13.04 4.18 15.97
C ASP A 280 13.27 5.05 17.22
N TYR A 281 12.21 5.38 17.98
CA TYR A 281 12.32 6.07 19.27
C TYR A 281 13.25 5.37 20.25
N LEU A 282 13.23 4.03 20.33
CA LEU A 282 14.09 3.27 21.23
C LEU A 282 15.58 3.36 20.89
N LYS A 283 15.92 3.71 19.65
CA LYS A 283 17.32 3.86 19.19
C LYS A 283 17.92 5.22 19.49
N VAL A 284 17.07 6.22 19.75
CA VAL A 284 17.52 7.59 20.06
C VAL A 284 17.99 7.65 21.52
N PRO A 285 19.21 8.14 21.81
CA PRO A 285 19.69 8.36 23.17
C PRO A 285 18.74 9.24 23.99
N GLU A 286 18.63 8.99 25.29
CA GLU A 286 17.65 9.68 26.15
C GLU A 286 17.85 11.19 26.16
N GLU A 287 19.13 11.63 26.17
CA GLU A 287 19.54 13.03 26.14
C GLU A 287 19.20 13.77 24.87
N GLU A 288 19.03 13.04 23.75
CA GLU A 288 18.69 13.58 22.42
C GLU A 288 17.18 13.53 22.13
N LYS A 289 16.41 12.83 22.94
CA LYS A 289 14.97 12.61 22.68
C LYS A 289 14.17 13.89 22.58
N GLU A 290 14.49 14.90 23.38
CA GLU A 290 13.79 16.19 23.34
C GLU A 290 14.08 16.94 22.05
N GLU A 291 15.31 16.87 21.53
CA GLU A 291 15.69 17.43 20.24
C GLU A 291 14.94 16.76 19.08
N PHE A 292 14.86 15.43 19.08
CA PHE A 292 14.22 14.65 18.00
C PHE A 292 12.70 14.74 18.04
N PHE A 293 12.08 14.68 19.21
CA PHE A 293 10.62 14.56 19.34
C PHE A 293 9.93 15.84 19.79
N GLY A 294 10.72 16.88 20.09
CA GLY A 294 10.23 18.18 20.54
C GLY A 294 9.82 18.21 22.01
N GLU A 295 9.41 19.39 22.45
CA GLU A 295 8.98 19.60 23.82
C GLU A 295 7.84 18.68 24.25
N LYS A 296 7.78 18.39 25.55
CA LYS A 296 6.76 17.58 26.18
C LYS A 296 5.36 18.13 25.86
N GLY A 297 4.51 17.33 25.23
CA GLY A 297 3.18 17.74 24.77
C GLY A 297 3.09 18.20 23.31
N SER A 298 4.21 18.32 22.59
CA SER A 298 4.18 18.56 21.15
C SER A 298 3.48 17.40 20.39
N PRO A 299 2.93 17.62 19.19
CA PRO A 299 2.31 16.55 18.41
C PRO A 299 3.22 15.35 18.17
N LEU A 300 4.51 15.58 17.94
CA LEU A 300 5.48 14.50 17.73
C LEU A 300 5.78 13.74 19.04
N TYR A 301 5.92 14.45 20.16
CA TYR A 301 6.07 13.85 21.48
C TYR A 301 4.85 12.97 21.85
N LEU A 302 3.64 13.47 21.58
CA LEU A 302 2.39 12.71 21.79
C LEU A 302 2.32 11.47 20.90
N LEU A 303 2.74 11.57 19.63
CA LEU A 303 2.83 10.43 18.72
C LEU A 303 3.76 9.34 19.27
N THR A 304 4.96 9.70 19.73
CA THR A 304 5.90 8.75 20.33
C THR A 304 5.38 8.16 21.65
N GLY A 305 4.70 8.97 22.45
CA GLY A 305 3.98 8.52 23.63
C GLY A 305 2.91 7.47 23.29
N MET A 306 2.07 7.73 22.31
CA MET A 306 1.07 6.78 21.82
C MET A 306 1.72 5.49 21.28
N ALA A 307 2.80 5.61 20.52
CA ALA A 307 3.56 4.47 20.01
C ALA A 307 4.13 3.61 21.15
N SER A 308 4.67 4.25 22.20
CA SER A 308 5.14 3.59 23.43
C SER A 308 4.02 2.80 24.10
N PHE A 309 2.83 3.37 24.19
CA PHE A 309 1.66 2.71 24.76
C PHE A 309 1.27 1.47 24.00
N MET A 310 1.22 1.57 22.68
CA MET A 310 0.81 0.46 21.83
C MET A 310 1.75 -0.75 21.93
N ASN A 311 2.97 -0.54 22.44
CA ASN A 311 3.98 -1.58 22.60
C ASN A 311 4.11 -2.14 24.04
N ILE A 312 3.76 -1.35 25.08
CA ILE A 312 3.89 -1.77 26.48
C ILE A 312 2.92 -2.90 26.87
N GLU A 313 1.85 -3.10 26.13
CA GLU A 313 0.83 -4.10 26.45
C GLU A 313 0.97 -5.43 25.70
N GLU A 314 2.17 -5.87 25.38
CA GLU A 314 2.36 -7.18 24.76
C GLU A 314 1.89 -8.33 25.67
N VAL A 315 1.81 -8.13 26.98
CA VAL A 315 1.38 -9.11 27.97
C VAL A 315 -0.15 -9.19 28.07
N ASP A 316 -0.86 -8.05 28.06
CA ASP A 316 -2.34 -8.05 27.99
C ASP A 316 -2.86 -8.27 26.56
N ARG A 317 -2.05 -7.92 25.53
CA ARG A 317 -2.32 -8.25 24.12
C ARG A 317 -2.56 -9.72 23.87
N LYS A 318 -1.83 -10.64 24.50
CA LYS A 318 -2.06 -12.09 24.31
C LYS A 318 -3.48 -12.46 24.70
N LYS A 319 -3.96 -12.01 25.85
CA LYS A 319 -5.34 -12.33 26.34
C LYS A 319 -6.42 -11.66 25.47
N VAL A 320 -6.25 -10.39 25.12
CA VAL A 320 -7.21 -9.68 24.24
C VAL A 320 -7.11 -10.19 22.82
N SER A 321 -5.91 -10.46 22.28
CA SER A 321 -5.72 -11.05 20.97
C SER A 321 -6.28 -12.46 20.87
N GLU A 322 -6.15 -13.29 21.91
CA GLU A 322 -6.78 -14.63 21.95
C GLU A 322 -8.30 -14.51 21.99
N LYS A 323 -8.85 -13.60 22.80
CA LYS A 323 -10.28 -13.35 22.84
C LYS A 323 -10.81 -12.78 21.53
N LEU A 324 -10.06 -11.84 20.91
CA LEU A 324 -10.37 -11.29 19.59
C LEU A 324 -10.30 -12.38 18.51
N LYS A 325 -9.22 -13.18 18.48
CA LYS A 325 -9.09 -14.31 17.55
C LYS A 325 -10.25 -15.29 17.68
N LYS A 326 -10.69 -15.58 18.91
CA LYS A 326 -11.85 -16.44 19.16
C LYS A 326 -13.13 -15.81 18.59
N THR A 327 -13.36 -14.52 18.86
CA THR A 327 -14.51 -13.79 18.33
C THR A 327 -14.49 -13.71 16.79
N TYR A 328 -13.32 -13.54 16.18
CA TYR A 328 -13.17 -13.58 14.72
C TYR A 328 -13.43 -14.96 14.13
N ALA A 329 -12.96 -16.02 14.79
CA ALA A 329 -13.24 -17.39 14.37
C ALA A 329 -14.74 -17.70 14.45
N GLU A 330 -15.42 -17.30 15.53
CA GLU A 330 -16.86 -17.43 15.69
C GLU A 330 -17.63 -16.62 14.62
N LYS A 331 -17.19 -15.36 14.33
CA LYS A 331 -17.73 -14.54 13.26
C LYS A 331 -17.56 -15.21 11.91
N SER A 332 -16.38 -15.76 11.62
CA SER A 332 -16.10 -16.49 10.36
C SER A 332 -17.00 -17.71 10.22
N GLU A 333 -17.17 -18.51 11.28
CA GLU A 333 -18.05 -19.68 11.28
C GLU A 333 -19.53 -19.28 11.06
N ILE A 334 -19.97 -18.19 11.70
CA ILE A 334 -21.31 -17.65 11.49
C ILE A 334 -21.49 -17.16 10.06
N ASN A 335 -20.49 -16.47 9.47
CA ASN A 335 -20.54 -16.03 8.10
C ASN A 335 -20.61 -17.21 7.11
N GLU A 336 -19.84 -18.27 7.34
CA GLU A 336 -19.95 -19.48 6.53
C GLU A 336 -21.33 -20.13 6.63
N LYS A 337 -21.88 -20.24 7.87
CA LYS A 337 -23.23 -20.76 8.08
C LYS A 337 -24.27 -19.87 7.40
N LEU A 338 -24.09 -18.56 7.45
CA LEU A 338 -24.94 -17.58 6.77
C LEU A 338 -24.90 -17.77 5.26
N GLN A 339 -23.73 -17.90 4.66
CA GLN A 339 -23.57 -18.16 3.22
C GLN A 339 -24.23 -19.45 2.80
N ARG A 340 -24.06 -20.55 3.58
CA ARG A 340 -24.76 -21.82 3.31
C ARG A 340 -26.28 -21.63 3.37
N THR A 341 -26.79 -20.92 4.35
CA THR A 341 -28.22 -20.63 4.48
C THR A 341 -28.74 -19.78 3.33
N TYR A 342 -27.96 -18.81 2.81
CA TYR A 342 -28.31 -18.05 1.61
C TYR A 342 -28.33 -18.93 0.35
N ALA A 343 -27.40 -19.84 0.21
CA ALA A 343 -27.37 -20.80 -0.90
C ALA A 343 -28.59 -21.72 -0.87
N GLU A 344 -28.92 -22.29 0.31
CA GLU A 344 -30.13 -23.10 0.52
C GLU A 344 -31.40 -22.32 0.18
N LYS A 345 -31.48 -21.06 0.65
CA LYS A 345 -32.60 -20.18 0.33
C LYS A 345 -32.72 -19.95 -1.19
N SER A 346 -31.60 -19.73 -1.88
CA SER A 346 -31.58 -19.56 -3.33
C SER A 346 -32.07 -20.82 -4.05
N GLU A 347 -31.62 -22.00 -3.62
CA GLU A 347 -32.05 -23.28 -4.17
C GLU A 347 -33.56 -23.51 -3.95
N ILE A 348 -34.06 -23.20 -2.75
CA ILE A 348 -35.49 -23.29 -2.41
C ILE A 348 -36.30 -22.33 -3.27
N ASN A 349 -35.82 -21.10 -3.48
CA ASN A 349 -36.50 -20.13 -4.35
C ASN A 349 -36.54 -20.60 -5.80
N ALA A 350 -35.48 -21.23 -6.30
CA ALA A 350 -35.45 -21.81 -7.66
C ALA A 350 -36.43 -22.99 -7.79
N LYS A 351 -36.47 -23.86 -6.76
CA LYS A 351 -37.45 -24.97 -6.71
C LYS A 351 -38.89 -24.47 -6.63
N LEU A 352 -39.10 -23.40 -5.86
CA LEU A 352 -40.41 -22.73 -5.74
C LEU A 352 -40.85 -22.12 -7.07
N LYS A 353 -39.93 -21.44 -7.79
CA LYS A 353 -40.20 -20.87 -9.10
C LYS A 353 -40.57 -21.96 -10.10
N LYS A 354 -39.80 -23.05 -10.14
CA LYS A 354 -40.10 -24.20 -11.00
C LYS A 354 -41.45 -24.85 -10.68
N ALA A 355 -41.78 -24.97 -9.38
CA ALA A 355 -43.07 -25.51 -8.97
C ALA A 355 -44.27 -24.58 -9.31
N TYR A 356 -44.02 -23.27 -9.43
CA TYR A 356 -45.02 -22.31 -9.97
C TYR A 356 -45.20 -22.42 -11.46
N GLU A 357 -44.13 -22.71 -12.20
CA GLU A 357 -44.14 -22.84 -13.67
C GLU A 357 -44.81 -24.16 -14.11
N GLU A 358 -44.63 -25.23 -13.32
CA GLU A 358 -45.26 -26.52 -13.52
C GLU A 358 -46.71 -26.59 -12.98
N LYS A 359 -47.54 -25.71 -13.42
CA LYS A 359 -48.83 -25.26 -12.83
C LYS A 359 -49.96 -26.29 -12.72
N THR A 360 -49.81 -27.60 -12.61
CA THR A 360 -51.01 -28.47 -12.59
C THR A 360 -51.14 -29.58 -11.53
N GLU A 361 -50.08 -29.92 -10.76
CA GLU A 361 -50.30 -31.13 -9.92
C GLU A 361 -49.80 -31.15 -8.46
N ARG A 362 -49.26 -30.09 -7.86
CA ARG A 362 -48.59 -30.28 -6.58
C ARG A 362 -48.72 -29.15 -5.52
N GLY A 363 -49.94 -28.77 -5.20
CA GLY A 363 -50.24 -27.82 -4.10
C GLY A 363 -49.61 -28.18 -2.73
N GLU A 364 -49.45 -29.50 -2.48
CA GLU A 364 -48.78 -29.96 -1.23
C GLU A 364 -47.25 -29.76 -1.21
N LYS A 365 -46.58 -29.91 -2.37
CA LYS A 365 -45.16 -29.66 -2.48
C LYS A 365 -44.84 -28.19 -2.31
N LEU A 366 -45.69 -27.31 -2.84
CA LEU A 366 -45.60 -25.88 -2.69
C LEU A 366 -45.75 -25.45 -1.21
N LYS A 367 -46.68 -26.08 -0.48
CA LYS A 367 -46.86 -25.84 0.96
C LYS A 367 -45.63 -26.26 1.77
N LYS A 368 -45.02 -27.41 1.47
CA LYS A 368 -43.79 -27.90 2.15
C LYS A 368 -42.61 -27.00 1.85
N LEU A 369 -42.40 -26.58 0.59
CA LEU A 369 -41.32 -25.66 0.22
C LEU A 369 -41.50 -24.26 0.83
N ARG A 370 -42.72 -23.75 0.89
CA ARG A 370 -43.03 -22.49 1.60
C ARG A 370 -42.75 -22.56 3.10
N LYS A 371 -43.05 -23.69 3.74
CA LYS A 371 -42.75 -23.90 5.17
C LYS A 371 -41.24 -23.92 5.37
N HIS A 372 -40.53 -24.69 4.57
CA HIS A 372 -39.06 -24.76 4.67
C HIS A 372 -38.38 -23.41 4.41
N LEU A 373 -38.84 -22.65 3.40
CA LEU A 373 -38.35 -21.28 3.15
C LEU A 373 -38.59 -20.36 4.36
N LYS A 374 -39.73 -20.49 5.05
CA LYS A 374 -40.02 -19.71 6.24
C LYS A 374 -39.08 -20.06 7.39
N ASP A 375 -38.82 -21.35 7.60
CA ASP A 375 -37.93 -21.82 8.66
C ASP A 375 -36.48 -21.39 8.41
N THR A 376 -36.02 -21.51 7.15
CA THR A 376 -34.68 -21.03 6.73
C THR A 376 -34.53 -19.50 6.87
N LYS A 377 -35.57 -18.73 6.57
CA LYS A 377 -35.58 -17.28 6.79
C LYS A 377 -35.43 -16.91 8.28
N ALA A 378 -36.17 -17.60 9.15
CA ALA A 378 -36.09 -17.36 10.59
C ALA A 378 -34.69 -17.72 11.15
N GLU A 379 -34.07 -18.77 10.63
CA GLU A 379 -32.70 -19.14 11.00
C GLU A 379 -31.68 -18.11 10.51
N LEU A 380 -31.85 -17.56 9.29
CA LEU A 380 -31.03 -16.50 8.72
C LEU A 380 -31.08 -15.24 9.60
N GLU A 381 -32.28 -14.79 10.00
CA GLU A 381 -32.47 -13.63 10.87
C GLU A 381 -31.81 -13.82 12.24
N LYS A 382 -31.89 -15.05 12.80
CA LYS A 382 -31.21 -15.39 14.07
C LYS A 382 -29.70 -15.26 13.96
N LYS A 383 -29.11 -15.79 12.88
CA LYS A 383 -27.66 -15.74 12.63
C LYS A 383 -27.19 -14.31 12.36
N SER A 384 -27.98 -13.49 11.65
CA SER A 384 -27.69 -12.08 11.43
C SER A 384 -27.63 -11.27 12.73
N LYS A 385 -28.63 -11.46 13.62
CA LYS A 385 -28.62 -10.81 14.95
C LYS A 385 -27.46 -11.24 15.83
N CYS A 386 -27.07 -12.52 15.77
CA CYS A 386 -25.91 -13.01 16.49
C CYS A 386 -24.61 -12.36 15.98
N LEU A 387 -24.49 -12.17 14.67
CA LEU A 387 -23.36 -11.47 14.06
C LEU A 387 -23.27 -10.00 14.53
N GLU A 388 -24.41 -9.30 14.55
CA GLU A 388 -24.48 -7.92 15.05
C GLU A 388 -24.08 -7.81 16.53
N GLN A 389 -24.48 -8.78 17.36
CA GLN A 389 -24.08 -8.83 18.78
C GLN A 389 -22.56 -9.02 18.93
N LEU A 390 -21.97 -9.95 18.18
CA LEU A 390 -20.53 -10.17 18.21
C LEU A 390 -19.76 -8.94 17.73
N GLU A 391 -20.28 -8.21 16.74
CA GLU A 391 -19.69 -6.96 16.29
C GLU A 391 -19.78 -5.84 17.35
N GLN A 392 -20.88 -5.78 18.12
CA GLN A 392 -21.00 -4.86 19.25
C GLN A 392 -20.08 -5.21 20.40
N GLU A 393 -19.98 -6.50 20.75
CA GLU A 393 -19.04 -6.99 21.77
C GLU A 393 -17.58 -6.69 21.39
N LYS A 394 -17.22 -6.91 20.12
CA LYS A 394 -15.91 -6.52 19.58
C LYS A 394 -15.64 -5.03 19.78
N LYS A 395 -16.59 -4.16 19.40
CA LYS A 395 -16.47 -2.70 19.56
C LYS A 395 -16.35 -2.27 21.03
N GLN A 396 -17.06 -2.97 21.93
CA GLN A 396 -16.96 -2.69 23.37
C GLN A 396 -15.60 -3.11 23.93
N LEU A 397 -15.08 -4.28 23.52
CA LEU A 397 -13.73 -4.73 23.89
C LEU A 397 -12.67 -3.78 23.41
N GLU A 398 -12.77 -3.29 22.17
CA GLU A 398 -11.84 -2.30 21.61
C GLU A 398 -11.91 -0.96 22.36
N LYS A 399 -13.11 -0.47 22.70
CA LYS A 399 -13.30 0.75 23.52
C LYS A 399 -12.79 0.58 24.94
N HIS A 400 -13.03 -0.58 25.56
CA HIS A 400 -12.57 -0.85 26.94
C HIS A 400 -11.04 -0.95 26.99
N PHE A 401 -10.44 -1.54 25.98
CA PHE A 401 -9.01 -1.61 25.80
C PHE A 401 -8.40 -0.20 25.67
N LEU A 402 -8.94 0.63 24.77
CA LEU A 402 -8.48 2.01 24.58
C LEU A 402 -8.72 2.88 25.84
N GLY A 403 -9.85 2.76 26.48
CA GLY A 403 -10.21 3.55 27.67
C GLY A 403 -9.38 3.21 28.90
N ARG A 404 -9.14 1.91 29.18
CA ARG A 404 -8.31 1.46 30.30
C ARG A 404 -6.85 1.88 30.13
N PHE A 405 -6.38 1.84 28.93
CA PHE A 405 -5.08 2.24 28.48
C PHE A 405 -4.78 3.74 28.68
N VAL A 406 -5.76 4.59 28.43
CA VAL A 406 -5.66 6.05 28.69
C VAL A 406 -5.71 6.36 30.18
N LEU A 407 -6.57 5.69 30.94
CA LEU A 407 -6.75 5.93 32.39
C LEU A 407 -5.56 5.47 33.25
N GLU A 408 -4.95 4.32 32.96
CA GLU A 408 -3.81 3.83 33.75
C GLU A 408 -2.57 4.71 33.64
N LYS A 409 -2.37 5.39 32.50
CA LYS A 409 -1.26 6.32 32.34
C LYS A 409 -1.53 7.69 32.97
N TYR A 410 -2.78 8.14 32.91
CA TYR A 410 -3.16 9.37 33.62
C TYR A 410 -2.89 9.24 35.12
N ASN A 411 -3.12 8.05 35.68
CA ASN A 411 -2.93 7.76 37.12
C ASN A 411 -1.48 7.43 37.51
N LYS A 412 -0.60 7.05 36.56
CA LYS A 412 0.85 6.85 36.83
C LYS A 412 1.68 8.13 36.74
N ASN A 413 1.10 9.21 36.20
CA ASN A 413 1.76 10.52 36.08
C ASN A 413 1.21 11.57 37.07
N LYS A 414 0.42 11.15 38.08
CA LYS A 414 0.16 11.86 39.34
C LYS A 414 1.03 11.26 40.46
#